data_96c2620b6d28f6c5971aa38ddd4eb9e5
#
_entry.id   96c2620b6d28f6c5971aa38ddd4eb9e5
#
_cell.length_a   1.000
_cell.length_b   1.000
_cell.length_c   1.000
_cell.angle_alpha   90.00
_cell.angle_beta   90.00
_cell.angle_gamma   90.00
#
_symmetry.space_group_name_H-M   'P 1'
#
loop_
_entity.id
_entity.type
_entity.pdbx_description
1 polymer ?
#
loop_
_entity_poly.entity_id
_entity_poly.type
_entity_poly.pdbx_seq_one_letter_code
_entity_poly.pdbx_strand_id
1 'polypeptide(L)'
;MTTPDNFIRVTEADFKLAYSIYMDDSINPYMSFEKVSEQEFRECFEAMTNRDEFVFYRENGVRVGIFSLDYGKWRKKHVATIGALAILPDHQGKGIASRMMHEIFDHLKTLNITRLELIVESDNPKAISLYKKLGFEMEGTLRAYLKRDSDERPVDDYFMSILL
;
A
#
# COMPACT_ATOMS: atom_id res chain seq x y z
N MET A 1 9.78 -13.00 -16.39
CA MET A 1 10.23 -11.82 -15.62
C MET A 1 10.19 -12.22 -14.17
N THR A 2 11.24 -11.99 -13.44
CA THR A 2 11.35 -12.42 -12.03
C THR A 2 10.92 -11.29 -11.11
N THR A 3 10.05 -11.59 -10.16
CA THR A 3 9.75 -10.69 -9.03
C THR A 3 11.05 -10.38 -8.30
N PRO A 4 11.29 -9.13 -7.87
CA PRO A 4 12.48 -8.78 -7.11
C PRO A 4 12.65 -9.66 -5.87
N ASP A 5 13.90 -10.05 -5.56
CA ASP A 5 14.21 -10.93 -4.41
C ASP A 5 13.77 -10.33 -3.06
N ASN A 6 13.58 -9.00 -3.00
CA ASN A 6 13.10 -8.29 -1.82
C ASN A 6 11.57 -8.31 -1.66
N PHE A 7 10.85 -8.80 -2.67
CA PHE A 7 9.39 -8.89 -2.65
C PHE A 7 8.97 -10.33 -2.32
N ILE A 8 8.50 -10.53 -1.11
CA ILE A 8 8.09 -11.85 -0.60
C ILE A 8 6.56 -11.92 -0.61
N ARG A 9 5.99 -12.76 -1.47
CA ARG A 9 4.55 -12.93 -1.54
C ARG A 9 3.99 -13.33 -0.17
N VAL A 10 2.93 -12.63 0.26
CA VAL A 10 2.20 -12.97 1.48
C VAL A 10 1.44 -14.27 1.25
N THR A 11 1.51 -15.17 2.22
CA THR A 11 0.87 -16.48 2.21
C THR A 11 0.03 -16.67 3.47
N GLU A 12 -0.76 -17.74 3.53
CA GLU A 12 -1.56 -18.09 4.70
C GLU A 12 -0.70 -18.19 6.00
N ALA A 13 0.54 -18.66 5.88
CA ALA A 13 1.46 -18.73 7.01
C ALA A 13 1.80 -17.35 7.62
N ASP A 14 1.56 -16.27 6.88
CA ASP A 14 1.87 -14.90 7.28
C ASP A 14 0.69 -14.18 7.95
N PHE A 15 -0.46 -14.87 8.10
CA PHE A 15 -1.69 -14.28 8.65
C PHE A 15 -1.48 -13.49 9.94
N LYS A 16 -0.81 -14.09 10.92
CA LYS A 16 -0.57 -13.44 12.22
C LYS A 16 0.27 -12.18 12.13
N LEU A 17 1.29 -12.18 11.26
CA LEU A 17 2.13 -11.00 11.03
C LEU A 17 1.32 -9.91 10.30
N ALA A 18 0.59 -10.26 9.26
CA ALA A 18 -0.28 -9.31 8.56
C ALA A 18 -1.31 -8.71 9.52
N TYR A 19 -1.99 -9.54 10.32
CA TYR A 19 -2.95 -9.08 11.32
C TYR A 19 -2.30 -8.06 12.29
N SER A 20 -1.12 -8.37 12.84
CA SER A 20 -0.45 -7.45 13.76
C SER A 20 -0.10 -6.11 13.13
N ILE A 21 0.24 -6.08 11.82
CA ILE A 21 0.53 -4.84 11.09
C ILE A 21 -0.74 -4.02 10.88
N TYR A 22 -1.81 -4.66 10.41
CA TYR A 22 -3.07 -3.98 10.10
C TYR A 22 -3.80 -3.48 11.35
N MET A 23 -3.57 -4.11 12.51
CA MET A 23 -4.17 -3.71 13.79
C MET A 23 -3.27 -2.79 14.62
N ASP A 24 -2.07 -2.45 14.13
CA ASP A 24 -1.16 -1.53 14.81
C ASP A 24 -1.72 -0.11 14.88
N ASP A 25 -1.61 0.54 16.05
CA ASP A 25 -2.16 1.87 16.30
C ASP A 25 -1.60 2.96 15.39
N SER A 26 -0.38 2.80 14.90
CA SER A 26 0.28 3.77 14.02
C SER A 26 0.00 3.54 12.52
N ILE A 27 -0.53 2.38 12.17
CA ILE A 27 -0.77 1.95 10.78
C ILE A 27 -2.27 1.92 10.47
N ASN A 28 -3.06 1.30 11.36
CA ASN A 28 -4.49 1.07 11.13
C ASN A 28 -5.30 2.31 10.71
N PRO A 29 -5.07 3.53 11.26
CA PRO A 29 -5.81 4.71 10.84
C PRO A 29 -5.73 5.04 9.34
N TYR A 30 -4.72 4.49 8.66
CA TYR A 30 -4.46 4.70 7.23
C TYR A 30 -4.66 3.43 6.40
N MET A 31 -5.40 2.46 6.95
CA MET A 31 -5.83 1.26 6.25
C MET A 31 -7.31 1.37 5.88
N SER A 32 -7.74 0.57 4.91
CA SER A 32 -9.09 0.66 4.35
C SER A 32 -10.18 0.03 5.23
N PHE A 33 -9.88 -0.34 6.47
CA PHE A 33 -10.84 -0.94 7.41
C PHE A 33 -10.46 -0.74 8.86
N GLU A 34 -11.48 -0.81 9.73
CA GLU A 34 -11.35 -0.65 11.17
C GLU A 34 -10.53 -1.76 11.83
N LYS A 35 -10.17 -1.54 13.11
CA LYS A 35 -9.65 -2.62 13.94
C LYS A 35 -10.74 -3.66 14.17
N VAL A 36 -10.45 -4.88 13.78
CA VAL A 36 -11.36 -6.01 13.83
C VAL A 36 -10.70 -7.22 14.52
N SER A 37 -11.50 -8.19 14.94
CA SER A 37 -10.99 -9.46 15.46
C SER A 37 -10.23 -10.25 14.40
N GLU A 38 -9.38 -11.21 14.83
CA GLU A 38 -8.70 -12.11 13.90
C GLU A 38 -9.67 -12.88 13.00
N GLN A 39 -10.83 -13.23 13.50
CA GLN A 39 -11.85 -13.95 12.73
C GLN A 39 -12.39 -13.09 11.58
N GLU A 40 -12.73 -11.84 11.85
CA GLU A 40 -13.22 -10.89 10.84
C GLU A 40 -12.11 -10.51 9.85
N PHE A 41 -10.87 -10.33 10.33
CA PHE A 41 -9.73 -10.04 9.46
C PHE A 41 -9.42 -11.16 8.49
N ARG A 42 -9.74 -12.42 8.82
CA ARG A 42 -9.44 -13.57 7.96
C ARG A 42 -10.10 -13.46 6.59
N GLU A 43 -11.34 -13.02 6.51
CA GLU A 43 -12.04 -12.82 5.24
C GLU A 43 -11.35 -11.73 4.40
N CYS A 44 -10.95 -10.63 5.05
CA CYS A 44 -10.20 -9.56 4.39
C CYS A 44 -8.82 -10.06 3.92
N PHE A 45 -8.12 -10.83 4.74
CA PHE A 45 -6.82 -11.38 4.43
C PHE A 45 -6.86 -12.34 3.24
N GLU A 46 -7.86 -13.22 3.17
CA GLU A 46 -8.09 -14.09 2.01
C GLU A 46 -8.31 -13.28 0.72
N ALA A 47 -9.11 -12.23 0.79
CA ALA A 47 -9.32 -11.33 -0.35
C ALA A 47 -8.03 -10.62 -0.77
N MET A 48 -7.18 -10.21 0.18
CA MET A 48 -5.91 -9.57 -0.10
C MET A 48 -4.89 -10.53 -0.72
N THR A 49 -4.82 -11.78 -0.26
CA THR A 49 -3.91 -12.79 -0.83
C THR A 49 -4.28 -13.20 -2.26
N ASN A 50 -5.51 -12.94 -2.68
CA ASN A 50 -5.99 -13.14 -4.05
C ASN A 50 -5.71 -11.96 -5.00
N ARG A 51 -5.09 -10.86 -4.53
CA ARG A 51 -4.66 -9.76 -5.38
C ARG A 51 -3.52 -10.17 -6.32
N ASP A 52 -3.28 -9.39 -7.36
CA ASP A 52 -2.20 -9.65 -8.31
C ASP A 52 -0.86 -9.74 -7.58
N GLU A 53 -0.57 -8.75 -6.72
CA GLU A 53 0.57 -8.82 -5.79
C GLU A 53 0.15 -8.31 -4.40
N PHE A 54 0.39 -9.12 -3.38
CA PHE A 54 0.35 -8.76 -1.97
C PHE A 54 1.61 -9.29 -1.33
N VAL A 55 2.52 -8.40 -0.95
CA VAL A 55 3.91 -8.75 -0.65
C VAL A 55 4.45 -8.04 0.58
N PHE A 56 5.33 -8.73 1.30
CA PHE A 56 6.26 -8.10 2.23
C PHE A 56 7.48 -7.58 1.48
N TYR A 57 7.87 -6.37 1.79
CA TYR A 57 9.16 -5.83 1.39
C TYR A 57 10.22 -6.21 2.42
N ARG A 58 11.37 -6.72 1.94
CA ARG A 58 12.47 -7.20 2.75
C ARG A 58 13.74 -6.40 2.49
N GLU A 59 14.42 -5.94 3.56
CA GLU A 59 15.77 -5.42 3.50
C GLU A 59 16.69 -6.24 4.41
N ASN A 60 17.88 -6.57 3.94
CA ASN A 60 18.88 -7.34 4.69
C ASN A 60 18.32 -8.62 5.35
N GLY A 61 17.43 -9.31 4.65
CA GLY A 61 16.80 -10.53 5.14
C GLY A 61 15.61 -10.33 6.09
N VAL A 62 15.30 -9.09 6.49
CA VAL A 62 14.22 -8.76 7.43
C VAL A 62 13.03 -8.16 6.69
N ARG A 63 11.82 -8.58 7.02
CA ARG A 63 10.58 -7.96 6.53
C ARG A 63 10.40 -6.61 7.23
N VAL A 64 10.37 -5.54 6.45
CA VAL A 64 10.35 -4.16 6.96
C VAL A 64 9.15 -3.35 6.48
N GLY A 65 8.40 -3.86 5.51
CA GLY A 65 7.21 -3.22 4.96
C GLY A 65 6.28 -4.21 4.29
N ILE A 66 5.10 -3.72 3.92
CA ILE A 66 4.07 -4.47 3.19
C ILE A 66 3.42 -3.53 2.17
N PHE A 67 3.01 -4.05 1.03
CA PHE A 67 2.21 -3.34 0.03
C PHE A 67 1.43 -4.31 -0.85
N SER A 68 0.44 -3.79 -1.57
CA SER A 68 -0.25 -4.51 -2.64
C SER A 68 -0.15 -3.77 -3.96
N LEU A 69 -0.14 -4.52 -5.06
CA LEU A 69 -0.29 -4.01 -6.43
C LEU A 69 -1.43 -4.75 -7.11
N ASP A 70 -2.29 -3.97 -7.76
CA ASP A 70 -3.34 -4.48 -8.65
C ASP A 70 -3.07 -3.96 -10.06
N TYR A 71 -3.06 -4.86 -11.04
CA TYR A 71 -2.76 -4.52 -12.43
C TYR A 71 -4.02 -4.28 -13.24
N GLY A 72 -4.02 -3.18 -13.97
CA GLY A 72 -5.11 -2.84 -14.87
C GLY A 72 -5.28 -3.86 -15.99
N LYS A 73 -6.53 -4.06 -16.43
CA LYS A 73 -6.89 -5.01 -17.49
C LYS A 73 -7.29 -4.27 -18.77
N TRP A 74 -7.25 -4.96 -19.88
CA TRP A 74 -7.70 -4.47 -21.18
C TRP A 74 -6.99 -3.18 -21.60
N ARG A 75 -7.73 -2.07 -21.71
CA ARG A 75 -7.19 -0.75 -22.09
C ARG A 75 -6.34 -0.11 -21.00
N LYS A 76 -6.42 -0.59 -19.76
CA LYS A 76 -5.62 -0.11 -18.63
C LYS A 76 -4.43 -1.03 -18.29
N LYS A 77 -4.05 -1.96 -19.17
CA LYS A 77 -2.95 -2.92 -18.91
C LYS A 77 -1.58 -2.27 -18.64
N HIS A 78 -1.44 -0.97 -18.90
CA HIS A 78 -0.26 -0.17 -18.63
C HIS A 78 -0.34 0.59 -17.29
N VAL A 79 -1.37 0.36 -16.49
CA VAL A 79 -1.64 1.02 -15.21
C VAL A 79 -1.54 0.00 -14.09
N ALA A 80 -0.90 0.38 -12.99
CA ALA A 80 -0.99 -0.33 -11.72
C ALA A 80 -1.53 0.59 -10.63
N THR A 81 -2.23 0.00 -9.66
CA THR A 81 -2.67 0.68 -8.44
C THR A 81 -1.92 0.09 -7.26
N ILE A 82 -1.29 0.95 -6.45
CA ILE A 82 -0.65 0.52 -5.21
C ILE A 82 -1.58 0.80 -4.04
N GLY A 83 -1.68 -0.16 -3.13
CA GLY A 83 -2.44 -0.06 -1.90
C GLY A 83 -1.75 -0.73 -0.73
N ALA A 84 -2.36 -0.65 0.45
CA ALA A 84 -1.89 -1.29 1.67
C ALA A 84 -0.41 -1.02 2.00
N LEU A 85 0.14 0.13 1.57
CA LEU A 85 1.55 0.46 1.78
C LEU A 85 1.81 0.86 3.22
N ALA A 86 2.57 0.06 3.93
CA ALA A 86 3.01 0.35 5.29
C ALA A 86 4.45 -0.09 5.54
N ILE A 87 5.16 0.69 6.38
CA ILE A 87 6.44 0.30 6.97
C ILE A 87 6.18 -0.14 8.39
N LEU A 88 6.72 -1.29 8.78
CA LEU A 88 6.58 -1.83 10.12
C LEU A 88 7.09 -0.81 11.17
N PRO A 89 6.43 -0.68 12.33
CA PRO A 89 6.70 0.39 13.31
C PRO A 89 8.16 0.56 13.65
N ASP A 90 8.87 -0.52 13.97
CA ASP A 90 10.30 -0.52 14.34
C ASP A 90 11.25 -0.08 13.20
N HIS A 91 10.72 0.02 12.00
CA HIS A 91 11.48 0.36 10.78
C HIS A 91 11.12 1.72 10.19
N GLN A 92 10.17 2.44 10.77
CA GLN A 92 9.74 3.76 10.30
C GLN A 92 10.85 4.81 10.51
N GLY A 93 10.77 5.93 9.76
CA GLY A 93 11.72 7.05 9.88
C GLY A 93 13.12 6.81 9.30
N LYS A 94 13.39 5.65 8.69
CA LYS A 94 14.70 5.23 8.15
C LYS A 94 14.80 5.35 6.61
N GLY A 95 13.85 6.02 5.97
CA GLY A 95 13.81 6.17 4.50
C GLY A 95 13.42 4.91 3.72
N ILE A 96 12.99 3.85 4.41
CA ILE A 96 12.65 2.55 3.79
C ILE A 96 11.51 2.69 2.80
N ALA A 97 10.46 3.46 3.13
CA ALA A 97 9.34 3.67 2.20
C ALA A 97 9.79 4.24 0.85
N SER A 98 10.75 5.17 0.85
CA SER A 98 11.29 5.74 -0.40
C SER A 98 12.07 4.69 -1.19
N ARG A 99 12.92 3.88 -0.54
CA ARG A 99 13.66 2.80 -1.22
C ARG A 99 12.73 1.75 -1.80
N MET A 100 11.76 1.30 -1.00
CA MET A 100 10.73 0.36 -1.43
C MET A 100 9.99 0.88 -2.67
N MET A 101 9.58 2.15 -2.69
CA MET A 101 8.89 2.74 -3.84
C MET A 101 9.77 2.78 -5.09
N HIS A 102 11.07 3.07 -4.98
CA HIS A 102 11.98 3.02 -6.13
C HIS A 102 12.11 1.59 -6.70
N GLU A 103 12.22 0.58 -5.85
CA GLU A 103 12.22 -0.83 -6.30
C GLU A 103 10.90 -1.23 -6.95
N ILE A 104 9.76 -0.72 -6.44
CA ILE A 104 8.44 -0.90 -7.07
C ILE A 104 8.42 -0.25 -8.47
N PHE A 105 8.93 0.98 -8.62
CA PHE A 105 9.00 1.64 -9.93
C PHE A 105 9.84 0.83 -10.92
N ASP A 106 11.01 0.34 -10.50
CA ASP A 106 11.86 -0.46 -11.37
C ASP A 106 11.20 -1.79 -11.74
N HIS A 107 10.54 -2.46 -10.80
CA HIS A 107 9.76 -3.66 -11.07
C HIS A 107 8.65 -3.40 -12.09
N LEU A 108 7.84 -2.36 -11.89
CA LEU A 108 6.73 -2.00 -12.78
C LEU A 108 7.20 -1.69 -14.21
N LYS A 109 8.35 -1.02 -14.38
CA LYS A 109 8.97 -0.78 -15.69
C LYS A 109 9.30 -2.07 -16.42
N THR A 110 9.78 -3.11 -15.70
CA THR A 110 10.04 -4.41 -16.32
C THR A 110 8.77 -5.09 -16.84
N LEU A 111 7.61 -4.74 -16.28
CA LEU A 111 6.30 -5.23 -16.68
C LEU A 111 5.62 -4.34 -17.75
N ASN A 112 6.31 -3.32 -18.28
CA ASN A 112 5.77 -2.31 -19.19
C ASN A 112 4.57 -1.54 -18.60
N ILE A 113 4.53 -1.37 -17.29
CA ILE A 113 3.63 -0.46 -16.61
C ILE A 113 4.21 0.95 -16.72
N THR A 114 3.43 1.89 -17.21
CA THR A 114 3.85 3.28 -17.44
C THR A 114 3.15 4.28 -16.53
N ARG A 115 2.20 3.81 -15.71
CA ARG A 115 1.47 4.62 -14.75
C ARG A 115 1.24 3.85 -13.46
N LEU A 116 1.60 4.46 -12.34
CA LEU A 116 1.25 3.99 -11.00
C LEU A 116 0.31 5.01 -10.34
N GLU A 117 -0.79 4.53 -9.78
CA GLU A 117 -1.78 5.36 -9.10
C GLU A 117 -2.07 4.86 -7.69
N LEU A 118 -2.53 5.76 -6.83
CA LEU A 118 -2.92 5.49 -5.45
C LEU A 118 -4.01 6.43 -4.96
N ILE A 119 -4.64 6.03 -3.86
CA ILE A 119 -5.51 6.90 -3.06
C ILE A 119 -4.85 7.06 -1.69
N VAL A 120 -4.88 8.28 -1.14
CA VAL A 120 -4.31 8.59 0.16
C VAL A 120 -5.24 9.56 0.90
N GLU A 121 -5.44 9.31 2.18
CA GLU A 121 -6.26 10.13 3.06
C GLU A 121 -5.68 11.55 3.17
N SER A 122 -6.54 12.57 3.10
CA SER A 122 -6.11 13.98 3.15
C SER A 122 -5.49 14.37 4.50
N ASP A 123 -5.77 13.60 5.53
CA ASP A 123 -5.23 13.76 6.89
C ASP A 123 -3.97 12.90 7.16
N ASN A 124 -3.37 12.31 6.10
CA ASN A 124 -2.09 11.60 6.16
C ASN A 124 -0.92 12.42 5.57
N PRO A 125 -0.46 13.49 6.25
CA PRO A 125 0.55 14.41 5.70
C PRO A 125 1.90 13.72 5.45
N LYS A 126 2.22 12.66 6.20
CA LYS A 126 3.47 11.91 6.02
C LYS A 126 3.49 11.17 4.69
N ALA A 127 2.42 10.45 4.37
CA ALA A 127 2.31 9.73 3.11
C ALA A 127 2.22 10.70 1.92
N ILE A 128 1.41 11.76 2.02
CA ILE A 128 1.30 12.80 0.98
C ILE A 128 2.66 13.43 0.69
N SER A 129 3.44 13.77 1.74
CA SER A 129 4.79 14.33 1.56
C SER A 129 5.74 13.35 0.89
N LEU A 130 5.67 12.06 1.24
CA LEU A 130 6.45 11.00 0.59
C LEU A 130 6.11 10.92 -0.90
N TYR A 131 4.84 10.80 -1.25
CA TYR A 131 4.41 10.64 -2.64
C TYR A 131 4.78 11.86 -3.48
N LYS A 132 4.59 13.08 -2.98
CA LYS A 132 5.04 14.30 -3.67
C LYS A 132 6.54 14.32 -3.92
N LYS A 133 7.37 13.92 -2.94
CA LYS A 133 8.83 13.83 -3.09
C LYS A 133 9.25 12.78 -4.13
N LEU A 134 8.46 11.73 -4.29
CA LEU A 134 8.68 10.69 -5.29
C LEU A 134 8.20 11.08 -6.70
N GLY A 135 7.56 12.24 -6.85
CA GLY A 135 7.08 12.75 -8.13
C GLY A 135 5.61 12.43 -8.44
N PHE A 136 4.85 11.94 -7.46
CA PHE A 136 3.40 11.80 -7.65
C PHE A 136 2.72 13.16 -7.73
N GLU A 137 1.81 13.28 -8.67
CA GLU A 137 0.93 14.44 -8.86
C GLU A 137 -0.47 14.14 -8.35
N MET A 138 -1.12 15.15 -7.77
CA MET A 138 -2.52 15.05 -7.36
C MET A 138 -3.41 15.29 -8.58
N GLU A 139 -4.25 14.32 -8.91
CA GLU A 139 -5.18 14.39 -10.04
C GLU A 139 -6.60 14.74 -9.63
N GLY A 140 -6.95 14.54 -8.35
CA GLY A 140 -8.29 14.88 -7.87
C GLY A 140 -8.47 14.66 -6.37
N THR A 141 -9.60 15.18 -5.88
CA THR A 141 -10.07 14.98 -4.51
C THR A 141 -11.35 14.16 -4.54
N LEU A 142 -11.34 13.05 -3.81
CA LEU A 142 -12.50 12.22 -3.54
C LEU A 142 -13.16 12.75 -2.27
N ARG A 143 -14.22 13.54 -2.41
CA ARG A 143 -14.85 14.24 -1.29
C ARG A 143 -15.63 13.27 -0.40
N ALA A 144 -15.44 13.40 0.93
CA ALA A 144 -16.14 12.59 1.94
C ALA A 144 -16.03 11.08 1.66
N TYR A 145 -14.85 10.61 1.27
CA TYR A 145 -14.62 9.27 0.74
C TYR A 145 -14.42 8.23 1.82
N LEU A 146 -13.70 8.57 2.89
CA LEU A 146 -13.42 7.68 4.01
C LEU A 146 -14.11 8.22 5.28
N LYS A 147 -14.64 7.32 6.10
CA LYS A 147 -15.09 7.64 7.45
C LYS A 147 -14.69 6.50 8.38
N ARG A 148 -13.81 6.77 9.33
CA ARG A 148 -13.46 5.85 10.41
C ARG A 148 -14.54 5.94 11.49
N ASP A 149 -14.70 4.91 12.29
CA ASP A 149 -15.65 4.92 13.42
C ASP A 149 -15.33 6.02 14.44
N SER A 150 -14.05 6.42 14.56
CA SER A 150 -13.59 7.51 15.40
C SER A 150 -13.87 8.92 14.85
N ASP A 151 -14.23 9.03 13.56
CA ASP A 151 -14.39 10.31 12.89
C ASP A 151 -15.80 10.87 13.08
N GLU A 152 -15.92 12.14 13.46
CA GLU A 152 -17.20 12.85 13.52
C GLU A 152 -17.80 13.01 12.10
N ARG A 153 -16.96 13.28 11.10
CA ARG A 153 -17.32 13.51 9.71
C ARG A 153 -16.40 12.73 8.76
N PRO A 154 -16.89 12.36 7.58
CA PRO A 154 -16.06 11.76 6.56
C PRO A 154 -14.86 12.66 6.20
N VAL A 155 -13.74 12.03 5.88
CA VAL A 155 -12.50 12.64 5.40
C VAL A 155 -12.45 12.55 3.88
N ASP A 156 -11.83 13.55 3.26
CA ASP A 156 -11.53 13.50 1.83
C ASP A 156 -10.28 12.66 1.59
N ASP A 157 -10.22 12.00 0.43
CA ASP A 157 -9.01 11.33 -0.04
C ASP A 157 -8.49 12.02 -1.30
N TYR A 158 -7.20 11.89 -1.54
CA TYR A 158 -6.56 12.37 -2.75
C TYR A 158 -6.24 11.21 -3.69
N PHE A 159 -6.63 11.35 -4.94
CA PHE A 159 -6.19 10.49 -6.00
C PHE A 159 -4.88 11.05 -6.57
N MET A 160 -3.82 10.26 -6.51
CA MET A 160 -2.49 10.64 -6.96
C MET A 160 -1.92 9.62 -7.93
N SER A 161 -1.08 10.08 -8.85
CA SER A 161 -0.40 9.21 -9.80
C SER A 161 0.99 9.70 -10.17
N ILE A 162 1.79 8.79 -10.72
CA ILE A 162 3.08 9.07 -11.36
C ILE A 162 3.16 8.34 -12.71
N LEU A 163 3.75 8.99 -13.71
CA LEU A 163 4.14 8.37 -14.96
C LEU A 163 5.59 7.84 -14.83
N LEU A 164 5.80 6.56 -15.15
CA LEU A 164 7.05 5.82 -14.91
C LEU A 164 7.98 5.83 -16.14
#